data_d8c2e57bd29793797bc406d217fc9480
#
_entry.id   d8c2e57bd29793797bc406d217fc9480
#
_cell.length_a   1.000
_cell.length_b   1.000
_cell.length_c   1.000
_cell.angle_alpha   90.00
_cell.angle_beta   90.00
_cell.angle_gamma   90.00
#
_symmetry.space_group_name_H-M   'P 1'
#
loop_
_entity.id
_entity.type
_entity.pdbx_description
1 polymer ?
#
loop_
_entity_poly.entity_id
_entity_poly.type
_entity_poly.pdbx_seq_one_letter_code
_entity_poly.pdbx_strand_id
1 'polypeptide(L)'
;MINAQLIVRATNAEYTGENIEFTGLTTDSRAVQAGELFVAFSGENFDGHNYCAKAVELGATGVLVSKDVEGLPKNVAVFKVPNTLKAFQEIAREYRRSFENLKVFAITGSNGKTSTKDLLAACLGAKYNVVKTQGNFNNEIGLPKTLLNITV
;
A
#
# COMPACT_ATOMS: atom_id res chain seq x y z
N MET A 1 -1.17 7.72 -10.09
CA MET A 1 -2.31 7.31 -9.26
C MET A 1 -2.40 5.79 -9.21
N ILE A 2 -2.88 5.23 -8.10
CA ILE A 2 -3.06 3.78 -7.95
C ILE A 2 -4.42 3.44 -8.53
N ASN A 3 -4.46 2.53 -9.49
CA ASN A 3 -5.69 2.09 -10.14
C ASN A 3 -5.72 0.56 -10.34
N ALA A 4 -6.87 0.04 -10.74
CA ALA A 4 -7.06 -1.40 -10.92
C ALA A 4 -6.07 -2.02 -11.91
N GLN A 5 -5.73 -1.33 -13.00
CA GLN A 5 -4.76 -1.82 -13.99
C GLN A 5 -3.35 -1.95 -13.39
N LEU A 6 -2.91 -0.97 -12.58
CA LEU A 6 -1.63 -1.04 -11.90
C LEU A 6 -1.59 -2.25 -10.96
N ILE A 7 -2.67 -2.48 -10.20
CA ILE A 7 -2.76 -3.60 -9.25
C ILE A 7 -2.67 -4.94 -10.00
N VAL A 8 -3.49 -5.12 -11.04
CA VAL A 8 -3.49 -6.36 -11.84
C VAL A 8 -2.11 -6.59 -12.49
N ARG A 9 -1.52 -5.54 -13.09
CA ARG A 9 -0.18 -5.65 -13.71
C ARG A 9 0.91 -6.00 -12.69
N ALA A 10 0.84 -5.42 -11.50
CA ALA A 10 1.83 -5.65 -10.46
C ALA A 10 1.74 -7.05 -9.84
N THR A 11 0.53 -7.60 -9.72
CA THR A 11 0.27 -8.75 -8.86
C THR A 11 -0.25 -9.98 -9.60
N ASN A 12 -0.66 -9.83 -10.87
CA ASN A 12 -1.47 -10.81 -11.62
C ASN A 12 -2.75 -11.22 -10.87
N ALA A 13 -3.37 -10.27 -10.15
CA ALA A 13 -4.59 -10.52 -9.43
C ALA A 13 -5.74 -10.94 -10.35
N GLU A 14 -6.57 -11.88 -9.88
CA GLU A 14 -7.85 -12.16 -10.50
C GLU A 14 -8.78 -10.96 -10.23
N TYR A 15 -9.14 -10.27 -11.30
CA TYR A 15 -10.03 -9.11 -11.28
C TYR A 15 -10.76 -8.96 -12.62
N THR A 16 -12.06 -8.75 -12.58
CA THR A 16 -12.92 -8.61 -13.77
C THR A 16 -13.82 -7.38 -13.69
N GLY A 17 -13.31 -6.27 -13.24
CA GLY A 17 -14.04 -5.01 -13.11
C GLY A 17 -13.52 -3.92 -14.04
N GLU A 18 -14.08 -2.72 -13.89
CA GLU A 18 -13.62 -1.52 -14.56
C GLU A 18 -12.29 -1.02 -13.99
N ASN A 19 -11.56 -0.21 -14.75
CA ASN A 19 -10.34 0.41 -14.26
C ASN A 19 -10.66 1.57 -13.31
N ILE A 20 -10.90 1.26 -12.05
CA ILE A 20 -11.17 2.24 -11.00
C ILE A 20 -9.89 2.76 -10.36
N GLU A 21 -9.94 3.97 -9.82
CA GLU A 21 -8.85 4.62 -9.11
C GLU A 21 -9.06 4.55 -7.59
N PHE A 22 -7.96 4.40 -6.85
CA PHE A 22 -7.95 4.39 -5.40
C PHE A 22 -7.22 5.61 -4.86
N THR A 23 -7.78 6.21 -3.80
CA THR A 23 -7.16 7.35 -3.10
C THR A 23 -5.91 6.94 -2.32
N GLY A 24 -5.82 5.66 -1.94
CA GLY A 24 -4.70 5.08 -1.21
C GLY A 24 -4.88 3.60 -0.95
N LEU A 25 -3.92 3.00 -0.24
CA LEU A 25 -4.01 1.65 0.29
C LEU A 25 -3.91 1.67 1.81
N THR A 26 -4.80 0.94 2.47
CA THR A 26 -4.76 0.76 3.92
C THR A 26 -4.73 -0.71 4.31
N THR A 27 -4.07 -1.01 5.42
CA THR A 27 -4.00 -2.35 6.02
C THR A 27 -4.68 -2.39 7.39
N ASP A 28 -5.19 -1.24 7.87
CA ASP A 28 -5.93 -1.14 9.12
C ASP A 28 -7.41 -0.84 8.82
N SER A 29 -8.26 -1.84 9.06
CA SER A 29 -9.71 -1.74 8.82
C SER A 29 -10.42 -0.68 9.67
N ARG A 30 -9.76 -0.13 10.70
CA ARG A 30 -10.30 0.92 11.58
C ARG A 30 -10.00 2.33 11.08
N ALA A 31 -9.00 2.47 10.22
CA ALA A 31 -8.47 3.75 9.73
C ALA A 31 -8.70 3.96 8.23
N VAL A 32 -9.64 3.23 7.64
CA VAL A 32 -10.00 3.33 6.23
C VAL A 32 -10.51 4.72 5.89
N GLN A 33 -10.00 5.29 4.80
CA GLN A 33 -10.52 6.51 4.20
C GLN A 33 -11.37 6.20 2.96
N ALA A 34 -12.28 7.11 2.64
CA ALA A 34 -13.14 6.92 1.47
C ALA A 34 -12.32 6.80 0.17
N GLY A 35 -12.65 5.79 -0.63
CA GLY A 35 -11.98 5.52 -1.91
C GLY A 35 -10.69 4.70 -1.81
N GLU A 36 -10.30 4.24 -0.60
CA GLU A 36 -9.10 3.40 -0.44
C GLU A 36 -9.34 1.95 -0.83
N LEU A 37 -8.23 1.26 -1.16
CA LEU A 37 -8.15 -0.19 -1.24
C LEU A 37 -7.72 -0.74 0.12
N PHE A 38 -8.55 -1.60 0.71
CA PHE A 38 -8.18 -2.33 1.92
C PHE A 38 -7.41 -3.61 1.59
N VAL A 39 -6.26 -3.80 2.23
CA VAL A 39 -5.41 -4.99 2.05
C VAL A 39 -5.57 -5.92 3.24
N ALA A 40 -6.16 -7.10 3.01
CA ALA A 40 -6.43 -8.09 4.03
C ALA A 40 -5.19 -8.98 4.28
N PHE A 41 -4.37 -8.63 5.25
CA PHE A 41 -3.27 -9.51 5.69
C PHE A 41 -3.77 -10.63 6.58
N SER A 42 -3.12 -11.79 6.50
CA SER A 42 -3.30 -12.91 7.42
C SER A 42 -2.00 -13.20 8.14
N GLY A 43 -2.09 -13.47 9.44
CA GLY A 43 -1.00 -13.91 10.29
C GLY A 43 -1.46 -15.09 11.17
N GLU A 44 -0.61 -15.58 12.05
CA GLU A 44 -0.90 -16.74 12.91
C GLU A 44 -2.16 -16.57 13.77
N ASN A 45 -2.35 -15.37 14.34
CA ASN A 45 -3.44 -15.07 15.28
C ASN A 45 -4.41 -13.99 14.74
N PHE A 46 -4.28 -13.60 13.49
CA PHE A 46 -5.07 -12.52 12.91
C PHE A 46 -5.39 -12.81 11.44
N ASP A 47 -6.64 -12.59 11.06
CA ASP A 47 -7.09 -12.70 9.68
C ASP A 47 -7.84 -11.42 9.25
N GLY A 48 -7.18 -10.61 8.43
CA GLY A 48 -7.72 -9.37 7.88
C GLY A 48 -8.94 -9.55 7.01
N HIS A 49 -9.14 -10.75 6.42
CA HIS A 49 -10.30 -11.04 5.58
C HIS A 49 -11.62 -10.90 6.34
N ASN A 50 -11.62 -11.19 7.64
CA ASN A 50 -12.80 -11.02 8.50
C ASN A 50 -13.23 -9.56 8.66
N TYR A 51 -12.40 -8.61 8.26
CA TYR A 51 -12.65 -7.17 8.38
C TYR A 51 -12.94 -6.49 7.03
N CYS A 52 -13.01 -7.23 5.92
CA CYS A 52 -13.28 -6.66 4.59
C CYS A 52 -14.64 -5.95 4.56
N ALA A 53 -15.70 -6.55 5.07
CA ALA A 53 -17.02 -5.93 5.13
C ALA A 53 -16.97 -4.62 5.94
N LYS A 54 -16.29 -4.64 7.09
CA LYS A 54 -16.13 -3.44 7.93
C LYS A 54 -15.34 -2.33 7.23
N ALA A 55 -14.29 -2.69 6.50
CA ALA A 55 -13.51 -1.73 5.72
C ALA A 55 -14.37 -1.07 4.62
N VAL A 56 -15.22 -1.85 3.95
CA VAL A 56 -16.16 -1.35 2.95
C VAL A 56 -17.22 -0.42 3.57
N GLU A 57 -17.77 -0.77 4.74
CA GLU A 57 -18.69 0.12 5.49
C GLU A 57 -18.06 1.47 5.82
N LEU A 58 -16.75 1.51 6.08
CA LEU A 58 -16.00 2.73 6.37
C LEU A 58 -15.57 3.50 5.13
N GLY A 59 -15.82 2.97 3.92
CA GLY A 59 -15.59 3.69 2.67
C GLY A 59 -14.54 3.10 1.75
N ALA A 60 -14.00 1.91 2.02
CA ALA A 60 -13.16 1.22 1.04
C ALA A 60 -13.96 0.91 -0.22
N THR A 61 -13.40 1.23 -1.38
CA THR A 61 -13.99 0.94 -2.69
C THR A 61 -13.44 -0.33 -3.30
N GLY A 62 -12.42 -0.92 -2.69
CA GLY A 62 -11.87 -2.20 -3.09
C GLY A 62 -11.22 -2.95 -1.94
N VAL A 63 -11.02 -4.26 -2.14
CA VAL A 63 -10.32 -5.15 -1.22
C VAL A 63 -9.31 -6.00 -1.97
N LEU A 64 -8.13 -6.20 -1.38
CA LEU A 64 -7.11 -7.14 -1.84
C LEU A 64 -7.08 -8.33 -0.88
N VAL A 65 -7.39 -9.52 -1.40
CA VAL A 65 -7.64 -10.72 -0.59
C VAL A 65 -6.88 -11.93 -1.13
N SER A 66 -6.65 -12.95 -0.29
CA SER A 66 -6.05 -14.23 -0.71
C SER A 66 -7.03 -15.40 -0.69
N LYS A 67 -8.26 -15.17 -0.29
CA LYS A 67 -9.36 -16.15 -0.29
C LYS A 67 -10.67 -15.45 -0.57
N ASP A 68 -11.70 -16.20 -0.88
CA ASP A 68 -13.03 -15.66 -1.12
C ASP A 68 -13.59 -15.01 0.15
N VAL A 69 -14.20 -13.85 -0.03
CA VAL A 69 -14.88 -13.09 1.03
C VAL A 69 -16.34 -12.91 0.63
N GLU A 70 -17.24 -13.41 1.47
CA GLU A 70 -18.67 -13.29 1.26
C GLU A 70 -19.23 -11.97 1.80
N GLY A 71 -20.42 -11.59 1.33
CA GLY A 71 -21.18 -10.46 1.87
C GLY A 71 -20.69 -9.08 1.42
N LEU A 72 -19.78 -8.99 0.45
CA LEU A 72 -19.35 -7.71 -0.11
C LEU A 72 -20.40 -7.20 -1.13
N PRO A 73 -20.68 -5.88 -1.15
CA PRO A 73 -21.49 -5.26 -2.18
C PRO A 73 -20.91 -5.46 -3.59
N LYS A 74 -21.78 -5.59 -4.60
CA LYS A 74 -21.36 -5.84 -5.99
C LYS A 74 -20.51 -4.74 -6.63
N ASN A 75 -20.58 -3.53 -6.10
CA ASN A 75 -19.82 -2.37 -6.57
C ASN A 75 -18.44 -2.26 -5.94
N VAL A 76 -18.04 -3.18 -5.08
CA VAL A 76 -16.69 -3.22 -4.49
C VAL A 76 -15.75 -4.01 -5.39
N ALA A 77 -14.59 -3.42 -5.67
CA ALA A 77 -13.56 -4.11 -6.44
C ALA A 77 -12.86 -5.17 -5.58
N VAL A 78 -12.87 -6.41 -6.03
CA VAL A 78 -12.23 -7.52 -5.32
C VAL A 78 -11.05 -8.01 -6.15
N PHE A 79 -9.83 -7.86 -5.61
CA PHE A 79 -8.59 -8.37 -6.19
C PHE A 79 -8.16 -9.61 -5.42
N LYS A 80 -8.16 -10.76 -6.10
CA LYS A 80 -7.75 -12.02 -5.48
C LYS A 80 -6.33 -12.38 -5.91
N VAL A 81 -5.48 -12.66 -4.93
CA VAL A 81 -4.06 -12.97 -5.12
C VAL A 81 -3.64 -14.15 -4.23
N PRO A 82 -2.59 -14.90 -4.56
CA PRO A 82 -2.12 -16.00 -3.70
C PRO A 82 -1.57 -15.53 -2.33
N ASN A 83 -1.02 -14.32 -2.28
CA ASN A 83 -0.40 -13.77 -1.06
C ASN A 83 -0.55 -12.24 -1.06
N THR A 84 -1.33 -11.73 -0.10
CA THR A 84 -1.65 -10.30 -0.01
C THR A 84 -0.45 -9.45 0.43
N LEU A 85 0.46 -9.98 1.26
CA LEU A 85 1.67 -9.25 1.65
C LEU A 85 2.60 -9.06 0.46
N LYS A 86 2.86 -10.12 -0.31
CA LYS A 86 3.67 -10.04 -1.52
C LYS A 86 3.03 -9.11 -2.54
N ALA A 87 1.72 -9.20 -2.74
CA ALA A 87 0.98 -8.32 -3.64
C ALA A 87 1.10 -6.86 -3.22
N PHE A 88 0.99 -6.55 -1.94
CA PHE A 88 1.17 -5.20 -1.40
C PHE A 88 2.57 -4.64 -1.70
N GLN A 89 3.61 -5.45 -1.55
CA GLN A 89 4.99 -5.08 -1.89
C GLN A 89 5.17 -4.82 -3.39
N GLU A 90 4.59 -5.67 -4.24
CA GLU A 90 4.65 -5.52 -5.70
C GLU A 90 3.89 -4.27 -6.18
N ILE A 91 2.71 -3.97 -5.61
CA ILE A 91 1.97 -2.73 -5.89
C ILE A 91 2.84 -1.51 -5.55
N ALA A 92 3.44 -1.49 -4.35
CA ALA A 92 4.30 -0.39 -3.93
C ALA A 92 5.53 -0.24 -4.84
N ARG A 93 6.12 -1.34 -5.29
CA ARG A 93 7.23 -1.36 -6.25
C ARG A 93 6.83 -0.75 -7.58
N GLU A 94 5.71 -1.18 -8.17
CA GLU A 94 5.23 -0.66 -9.44
C GLU A 94 4.78 0.80 -9.33
N TYR A 95 4.13 1.17 -8.23
CA TYR A 95 3.78 2.56 -7.96
C TYR A 95 5.02 3.46 -7.90
N ARG A 96 6.05 3.05 -7.16
CA ARG A 96 7.34 3.78 -7.13
C ARG A 96 7.97 3.90 -8.53
N ARG A 97 7.90 2.85 -9.35
CA ARG A 97 8.46 2.84 -10.71
C ARG A 97 7.73 3.78 -11.67
N SER A 98 6.47 4.11 -11.39
CA SER A 98 5.70 5.05 -12.22
C SER A 98 6.20 6.50 -12.12
N PHE A 99 7.11 6.80 -11.19
CA PHE A 99 7.74 8.12 -11.04
C PHE A 99 9.13 8.11 -11.66
N GLU A 100 9.23 8.53 -12.93
CA GLU A 100 10.47 8.47 -13.73
C GLU A 100 11.63 9.27 -13.13
N ASN A 101 11.35 10.43 -12.54
CA ASN A 101 12.35 11.34 -12.00
C ASN A 101 12.61 11.17 -10.49
N LEU A 102 12.03 10.15 -9.86
CA LEU A 102 12.17 9.91 -8.44
C LEU A 102 13.60 9.47 -8.09
N LYS A 103 14.22 10.18 -7.17
CA LYS A 103 15.51 9.79 -6.57
C LYS A 103 15.26 9.06 -5.26
N VAL A 104 15.83 7.87 -5.12
CA VAL A 104 15.69 7.02 -3.93
C VAL A 104 17.03 6.90 -3.24
N PHE A 105 17.08 7.25 -1.95
CA PHE A 105 18.23 7.08 -1.09
C PHE A 105 17.95 5.98 -0.07
N ALA A 106 18.76 4.94 -0.07
CA ALA A 106 18.70 3.86 0.90
C ALA A 106 19.85 4.00 1.90
N ILE A 107 19.55 3.93 3.19
CA ILE A 107 20.50 4.06 4.29
C ILE A 107 20.55 2.76 5.06
N THR A 108 21.74 2.15 5.14
CA THR A 108 22.00 0.95 5.94
C THR A 108 23.12 1.19 6.94
N GLY A 109 23.26 0.32 7.91
CA GLY A 109 24.31 0.40 8.95
C GLY A 109 23.82 -0.15 10.30
N SER A 110 24.75 -0.41 11.20
CA SER A 110 24.44 -0.90 12.55
C SER A 110 23.82 0.20 13.41
N ASN A 111 24.36 1.43 13.35
CA ASN A 111 23.93 2.59 14.11
C ASN A 111 23.69 3.81 13.22
N GLY A 112 22.97 4.80 13.71
CA GLY A 112 22.80 6.10 13.09
C GLY A 112 21.85 6.18 11.89
N LYS A 113 21.24 5.08 11.45
CA LYS A 113 20.33 5.06 10.28
C LYS A 113 19.22 6.11 10.38
N THR A 114 18.53 6.17 11.51
CA THR A 114 17.43 7.13 11.71
C THR A 114 17.92 8.56 11.70
N SER A 115 19.00 8.87 12.41
CA SER A 115 19.56 10.23 12.43
C SER A 115 20.05 10.67 11.05
N THR A 116 20.72 9.79 10.33
CA THR A 116 21.19 10.06 8.96
C THR A 116 20.00 10.31 8.01
N LYS A 117 18.97 9.49 8.10
CA LYS A 117 17.73 9.67 7.33
C LYS A 117 17.09 11.03 7.61
N ASP A 118 16.97 11.40 8.88
CA ASP A 118 16.30 12.65 9.28
C ASP A 118 17.10 13.87 8.86
N LEU A 119 18.43 13.85 9.00
CA LEU A 119 19.31 14.91 8.54
C LEU A 119 19.28 15.04 7.01
N LEU A 120 19.39 13.93 6.29
CA LEU A 120 19.32 13.93 4.83
C LEU A 120 17.98 14.49 4.34
N ALA A 121 16.88 14.06 4.95
CA ALA A 121 15.56 14.56 4.60
C ALA A 121 15.40 16.06 4.87
N ALA A 122 15.97 16.56 5.97
CA ALA A 122 15.96 18.00 6.28
C ALA A 122 16.76 18.80 5.25
N CYS A 123 17.96 18.34 4.88
CA CYS A 123 18.79 18.99 3.87
C CYS A 123 18.10 19.00 2.49
N LEU A 124 17.59 17.87 2.05
CA LEU A 124 16.92 17.75 0.75
C LEU A 124 15.58 18.50 0.71
N GLY A 125 14.87 18.53 1.82
CA GLY A 125 13.58 19.22 1.95
C GLY A 125 13.65 20.73 1.73
N ALA A 126 14.84 21.34 1.81
CA ALA A 126 15.03 22.74 1.45
C ALA A 126 14.78 23.02 -0.06
N LYS A 127 14.86 22.00 -0.91
CA LYS A 127 14.75 22.15 -2.37
C LYS A 127 13.76 21.18 -3.03
N TYR A 128 13.50 20.02 -2.42
CA TYR A 128 12.73 18.93 -3.02
C TYR A 128 11.54 18.55 -2.15
N ASN A 129 10.51 17.99 -2.78
CA ASN A 129 9.48 17.27 -2.05
C ASN A 129 10.05 15.94 -1.57
N VAL A 130 10.14 15.72 -0.26
CA VAL A 130 10.82 14.56 0.33
C VAL A 130 9.84 13.70 1.10
N VAL A 131 9.71 12.44 0.68
CA VAL A 131 9.05 11.39 1.45
C VAL A 131 10.11 10.56 2.16
N LYS A 132 9.99 10.39 3.47
CA LYS A 132 10.91 9.58 4.28
C LYS A 132 10.17 8.53 5.08
N THR A 133 10.84 7.43 5.37
CA THR A 133 10.32 6.40 6.28
C THR A 133 10.00 7.04 7.64
N GLN A 134 8.76 6.87 8.10
CA GLN A 134 8.32 7.33 9.40
C GLN A 134 8.85 6.41 10.51
N GLY A 135 9.37 7.00 11.59
CA GLY A 135 9.90 6.23 12.70
C GLY A 135 10.87 5.12 12.23
N ASN A 136 10.55 3.89 12.62
CA ASN A 136 11.28 2.66 12.28
C ASN A 136 10.51 1.74 11.32
N PHE A 137 9.62 2.28 10.47
CA PHE A 137 8.87 1.51 9.48
C PHE A 137 9.78 0.99 8.34
N ASN A 138 10.75 0.17 8.71
CA ASN A 138 11.78 -0.40 7.83
C ASN A 138 11.59 -1.91 7.59
N ASN A 139 10.44 -2.44 7.95
CA ASN A 139 10.08 -3.84 7.73
C ASN A 139 9.31 -4.05 6.42
N GLU A 140 8.90 -5.28 6.18
CA GLU A 140 8.20 -5.75 4.98
C GLU A 140 6.82 -5.09 4.72
N ILE A 141 6.25 -4.40 5.70
CA ILE A 141 5.00 -3.63 5.58
C ILE A 141 5.29 -2.12 5.58
N GLY A 142 6.17 -1.65 6.44
CA GLY A 142 6.45 -0.23 6.63
C GLY A 142 7.14 0.42 5.44
N LEU A 143 8.06 -0.29 4.79
CA LEU A 143 8.73 0.20 3.59
C LEU A 143 7.75 0.38 2.43
N PRO A 144 6.91 -0.61 2.05
CA PRO A 144 5.88 -0.41 1.04
C PRO A 144 4.92 0.75 1.38
N LYS A 145 4.48 0.89 2.62
CA LYS A 145 3.66 2.03 3.05
C LYS A 145 4.35 3.37 2.79
N THR A 146 5.63 3.47 3.05
CA THR A 146 6.41 4.69 2.76
C THR A 146 6.42 5.01 1.26
N LEU A 147 6.58 4.00 0.40
CA LEU A 147 6.59 4.18 -1.06
C LEU A 147 5.22 4.61 -1.59
N LEU A 148 4.13 4.11 -1.01
CA LEU A 148 2.76 4.46 -1.40
C LEU A 148 2.37 5.89 -1.01
N ASN A 149 3.11 6.55 -0.12
CA ASN A 149 2.93 7.95 0.24
C ASN A 149 3.65 8.94 -0.71
N ILE A 150 4.29 8.46 -1.76
CA ILE A 150 4.92 9.32 -2.77
C ILE A 150 3.84 10.08 -3.53
N THR A 151 3.97 11.40 -3.58
CA THR A 151 3.11 12.32 -4.34
C THR A 151 3.96 13.14 -5.31
N VAL A 152 3.34 13.60 -6.38
CA VAL A 152 3.98 14.50 -7.38
C VAL A 152 4.03 15.92 -6.82
#